data_7c9c961d999658ac079af459955d801f
#
_entry.id   7c9c961d999658ac079af459955d801f
#
_cell.length_a   1.000
_cell.length_b   1.000
_cell.length_c   1.000
_cell.angle_alpha   90.00
_cell.angle_beta   90.00
_cell.angle_gamma   90.00
#
_symmetry.space_group_name_H-M   'P 1'
#
loop_
_entity.id
_entity.type
_entity.pdbx_description
1 polymer ?
#
loop_
_entity_poly.entity_id
_entity_poly.type
_entity_poly.pdbx_seq_one_letter_code
_entity_poly.pdbx_strand_id
1 'polypeptide(L)'
;MPRRARTSERGAAVVDFVLVLLVLLPLVIGILQLALVLHVRNTLASAAAEGARHAAVAGSSAPAGRAKVQELVSGALSADFVRSVTVRPALVGGAPGYVAVVTADVGLLGFGGAGVPVRVSGHAVAEVAPP
;
A
#
# COMPACT_ATOMS: atom_id res chain seq x y z
N MET A 1 22.47 -59.30 -12.19
CA MET A 1 22.92 -58.17 -11.39
C MET A 1 22.35 -56.85 -11.93
N PRO A 2 21.25 -56.34 -11.47
CA PRO A 2 20.77 -55.01 -11.89
C PRO A 2 20.82 -54.03 -10.71
N ARG A 3 21.91 -53.28 -10.58
CA ARG A 3 22.08 -52.26 -9.54
C ARG A 3 22.17 -50.83 -10.12
N ARG A 4 21.94 -50.66 -11.41
CA ARG A 4 22.09 -49.36 -12.10
C ARG A 4 20.79 -48.50 -12.16
N ALA A 5 19.62 -49.05 -11.82
CA ALA A 5 18.35 -48.33 -11.93
C ALA A 5 18.13 -47.25 -10.82
N ARG A 6 18.65 -47.46 -9.62
CA ARG A 6 18.38 -46.60 -8.45
C ARG A 6 19.02 -45.18 -8.48
N THR A 7 20.10 -44.99 -9.23
CA THR A 7 20.76 -43.67 -9.34
C THR A 7 20.05 -42.77 -10.35
N SER A 8 19.43 -43.34 -11.38
CA SER A 8 18.65 -42.62 -12.40
C SER A 8 17.34 -42.05 -11.82
N GLU A 9 16.66 -42.80 -10.98
CA GLU A 9 15.40 -42.36 -10.34
C GLU A 9 15.60 -41.22 -9.35
N ARG A 10 16.72 -41.21 -8.61
CA ARG A 10 17.07 -40.12 -7.71
C ARG A 10 17.38 -38.81 -8.44
N GLY A 11 18.04 -38.90 -9.60
CA GLY A 11 18.33 -37.77 -10.45
C GLY A 11 17.04 -37.14 -11.04
N ALA A 12 16.11 -37.98 -11.50
CA ALA A 12 14.81 -37.53 -12.00
C ALA A 12 13.98 -36.81 -10.93
N ALA A 13 13.92 -37.34 -9.71
CA ALA A 13 13.18 -36.73 -8.62
C ALA A 13 13.74 -35.36 -8.22
N VAL A 14 15.06 -35.16 -8.27
CA VAL A 14 15.68 -33.87 -8.01
C VAL A 14 15.36 -32.86 -9.11
N VAL A 15 15.37 -33.28 -10.37
CA VAL A 15 15.00 -32.43 -11.52
C VAL A 15 13.53 -32.00 -11.42
N ASP A 16 12.62 -32.93 -11.12
CA ASP A 16 11.19 -32.63 -10.92
C ASP A 16 10.99 -31.65 -9.78
N PHE A 17 11.68 -31.84 -8.67
CA PHE A 17 11.61 -30.91 -7.53
C PHE A 17 12.07 -29.51 -7.91
N VAL A 18 13.19 -29.37 -8.64
CA VAL A 18 13.71 -28.07 -9.10
C VAL A 18 12.75 -27.41 -10.07
N LEU A 19 12.15 -28.17 -10.99
CA LEU A 19 11.16 -27.63 -11.94
C LEU A 19 9.89 -27.13 -11.23
N VAL A 20 9.39 -27.87 -10.25
CA VAL A 20 8.27 -27.42 -9.42
C VAL A 20 8.62 -26.16 -8.64
N LEU A 21 9.81 -26.12 -8.05
CA LEU A 21 10.27 -24.96 -7.28
C LEU A 21 10.43 -23.72 -8.17
N LEU A 22 10.89 -23.89 -9.41
CA LEU A 22 11.03 -22.81 -10.39
C LEU A 22 9.69 -22.10 -10.70
N VAL A 23 8.59 -22.85 -10.67
CA VAL A 23 7.24 -22.31 -10.86
C VAL A 23 6.63 -21.82 -9.56
N LEU A 24 6.80 -22.59 -8.49
CA LEU A 24 6.16 -22.30 -7.20
C LEU A 24 6.75 -21.06 -6.52
N LEU A 25 8.08 -20.89 -6.56
CA LEU A 25 8.74 -19.79 -5.88
C LEU A 25 8.30 -18.41 -6.41
N PRO A 26 8.30 -18.12 -7.73
CA PRO A 26 7.80 -16.84 -8.23
C PRO A 26 6.30 -16.65 -7.99
N LEU A 27 5.51 -17.73 -7.97
CA LEU A 27 4.10 -17.65 -7.61
C LEU A 27 3.90 -17.18 -6.17
N VAL A 28 4.62 -17.77 -5.22
CA VAL A 28 4.56 -17.39 -3.80
C VAL A 28 5.04 -15.95 -3.61
N ILE A 29 6.14 -15.57 -4.26
CA ILE A 29 6.66 -14.20 -4.24
C ILE A 29 5.61 -13.21 -4.78
N GLY A 30 4.93 -13.54 -5.87
CA GLY A 30 3.88 -12.73 -6.45
C GLY A 30 2.69 -12.52 -5.51
N ILE A 31 2.27 -13.58 -4.80
CA ILE A 31 1.19 -13.50 -3.80
C ILE A 31 1.60 -12.59 -2.63
N LEU A 32 2.83 -12.74 -2.12
CA LEU A 32 3.34 -11.90 -1.05
C LEU A 32 3.44 -10.43 -1.48
N GLN A 33 3.87 -10.17 -2.70
CA GLN A 33 3.92 -8.82 -3.26
C GLN A 33 2.52 -8.21 -3.37
N LEU A 34 1.54 -8.96 -3.85
CA LEU A 34 0.15 -8.51 -3.91
C LEU A 34 -0.40 -8.18 -2.52
N ALA A 35 -0.16 -9.05 -1.54
CA ALA A 35 -0.57 -8.83 -0.15
C ALA A 35 0.04 -7.54 0.42
N LEU A 36 1.33 -7.29 0.15
CA LEU A 36 2.02 -6.07 0.57
C LEU A 36 1.39 -4.82 -0.06
N VAL A 37 1.16 -4.83 -1.37
CA VAL A 37 0.53 -3.69 -2.09
C VAL A 37 -0.86 -3.38 -1.52
N LEU A 38 -1.68 -4.39 -1.28
CA LEU A 38 -3.01 -4.24 -0.70
C LEU A 38 -2.95 -3.70 0.73
N HIS A 39 -2.02 -4.19 1.54
CA HIS A 39 -1.81 -3.71 2.91
C HIS A 39 -1.43 -2.23 2.92
N VAL A 40 -0.44 -1.83 2.14
CA VAL A 40 -0.02 -0.42 2.00
C VAL A 40 -1.18 0.44 1.52
N ARG A 41 -1.90 0.01 0.48
CA ARG A 41 -3.06 0.73 -0.05
C ARG A 41 -4.13 0.97 1.02
N ASN A 42 -4.48 -0.04 1.80
CA ASN A 42 -5.50 0.07 2.85
C ASN A 42 -5.04 1.04 3.96
N THR A 43 -3.80 0.95 4.38
CA THR A 43 -3.20 1.84 5.39
C THR A 43 -3.22 3.29 4.91
N LEU A 44 -2.81 3.55 3.68
CA LEU A 44 -2.80 4.89 3.10
C LEU A 44 -4.23 5.44 2.90
N ALA A 45 -5.18 4.60 2.51
CA ALA A 45 -6.58 5.00 2.35
C ALA A 45 -7.20 5.41 3.70
N SER A 46 -6.92 4.67 4.77
CA SER A 46 -7.35 5.02 6.12
C SER A 46 -6.72 6.33 6.59
N ALA A 47 -5.43 6.52 6.38
CA ALA A 47 -4.74 7.76 6.73
C ALA A 47 -5.28 8.97 5.95
N ALA A 48 -5.53 8.81 4.64
CA ALA A 48 -6.11 9.87 3.81
C ALA A 48 -7.52 10.25 4.28
N ALA A 49 -8.36 9.27 4.59
CA ALA A 49 -9.72 9.51 5.10
C ALA A 49 -9.68 10.25 6.44
N GLU A 50 -8.81 9.85 7.36
CA GLU A 50 -8.66 10.50 8.67
C GLU A 50 -8.09 11.92 8.54
N GLY A 51 -7.11 12.13 7.67
CA GLY A 51 -6.58 13.47 7.38
C GLY A 51 -7.63 14.40 6.77
N ALA A 52 -8.47 13.91 5.86
CA ALA A 52 -9.59 14.69 5.32
C ALA A 52 -10.61 15.07 6.40
N ARG A 53 -10.97 14.13 7.29
CA ARG A 53 -11.86 14.39 8.43
C ARG A 53 -11.24 15.41 9.38
N HIS A 54 -9.96 15.27 9.71
CA HIS A 54 -9.27 16.21 10.58
C HIS A 54 -9.25 17.62 10.02
N ALA A 55 -9.04 17.77 8.69
CA ALA A 55 -9.13 19.06 8.02
C ALA A 55 -10.55 19.66 8.02
N ALA A 56 -11.58 18.78 8.00
CA ALA A 56 -12.98 19.15 7.90
C ALA A 56 -13.62 19.58 9.23
N VAL A 57 -12.97 19.32 10.36
CA VAL A 57 -13.45 19.76 11.69
C VAL A 57 -13.44 21.29 11.77
N ALA A 58 -14.48 21.89 12.40
CA ALA A 58 -14.59 23.32 12.59
C ALA A 58 -13.35 23.89 13.29
N GLY A 59 -12.76 24.95 12.70
CA GLY A 59 -11.53 25.57 13.19
C GLY A 59 -10.22 24.87 12.78
N SER A 60 -10.30 23.77 12.02
CA SER A 60 -9.15 23.09 11.47
C SER A 60 -8.78 23.61 10.05
N SER A 61 -7.81 23.01 9.40
CA SER A 61 -7.28 23.48 8.13
C SER A 61 -6.67 22.35 7.28
N ALA A 62 -6.49 22.60 5.98
CA ALA A 62 -5.80 21.67 5.10
C ALA A 62 -4.36 21.33 5.56
N PRO A 63 -3.52 22.27 6.04
CA PRO A 63 -2.22 21.94 6.63
C PRO A 63 -2.31 21.02 7.84
N ALA A 64 -3.30 21.22 8.73
CA ALA A 64 -3.50 20.35 9.90
C ALA A 64 -3.90 18.93 9.47
N GLY A 65 -4.80 18.78 8.50
CA GLY A 65 -5.16 17.49 7.92
C GLY A 65 -3.96 16.80 7.26
N ARG A 66 -3.11 17.56 6.54
CA ARG A 66 -1.89 17.01 5.96
C ARG A 66 -0.90 16.50 7.02
N ALA A 67 -0.71 17.26 8.09
CA ALA A 67 0.14 16.84 9.22
C ALA A 67 -0.39 15.54 9.85
N LYS A 68 -1.72 15.42 10.00
CA LYS A 68 -2.35 14.20 10.51
C LYS A 68 -2.10 12.99 9.60
N VAL A 69 -2.22 13.13 8.28
CA VAL A 69 -1.88 12.05 7.33
C VAL A 69 -0.42 11.64 7.50
N GLN A 70 0.50 12.61 7.55
CA GLN A 70 1.93 12.32 7.69
C GLN A 70 2.25 11.60 9.00
N GLU A 71 1.64 12.00 10.11
CA GLU A 71 1.76 11.32 11.40
C GLU A 71 1.33 9.84 11.31
N LEU A 72 0.13 9.58 10.76
CA LEU A 72 -0.41 8.23 10.64
C LEU A 72 0.42 7.34 9.72
N VAL A 73 0.87 7.89 8.59
CA VAL A 73 1.68 7.16 7.62
C VAL A 73 3.06 6.84 8.17
N SER A 74 3.73 7.80 8.81
CA SER A 74 5.06 7.58 9.41
C SER A 74 5.04 6.61 10.59
N GLY A 75 3.90 6.49 11.28
CA GLY A 75 3.72 5.51 12.35
C GLY A 75 3.43 4.07 11.85
N ALA A 76 2.91 3.93 10.63
CA ALA A 76 2.46 2.64 10.10
C ALA A 76 3.36 2.08 8.98
N LEU A 77 4.07 2.93 8.25
CA LEU A 77 4.85 2.57 7.07
C LEU A 77 6.22 3.25 7.11
N SER A 78 7.21 2.64 6.44
CA SER A 78 8.50 3.30 6.21
C SER A 78 8.32 4.52 5.32
N ALA A 79 9.03 5.60 5.64
CA ALA A 79 8.96 6.88 4.90
C ALA A 79 9.29 6.73 3.40
N ASP A 80 10.05 5.71 3.04
CA ASP A 80 10.48 5.43 1.66
C ASP A 80 9.32 5.07 0.72
N PHE A 81 8.18 4.63 1.25
CA PHE A 81 7.01 4.29 0.42
C PHE A 81 6.24 5.53 -0.06
N VAL A 82 6.22 6.61 0.73
CA VAL A 82 5.36 7.76 0.46
C VAL A 82 6.06 8.78 -0.42
N ARG A 83 5.45 9.12 -1.56
CA ARG A 83 5.96 10.12 -2.51
C ARG A 83 5.36 11.50 -2.26
N SER A 84 4.05 11.56 -2.03
CA SER A 84 3.39 12.83 -1.77
C SER A 84 2.14 12.68 -0.92
N VAL A 85 1.88 13.71 -0.12
CA VAL A 85 0.65 13.88 0.66
C VAL A 85 0.11 15.26 0.35
N THR A 86 -1.13 15.35 -0.12
CA THR A 86 -1.81 16.59 -0.44
C THR A 86 -3.18 16.60 0.22
N VAL A 87 -3.50 17.68 0.95
CA VAL A 87 -4.86 17.93 1.45
C VAL A 87 -5.30 19.29 0.93
N ARG A 88 -6.49 19.36 0.35
CA ARG A 88 -7.01 20.59 -0.25
C ARG A 88 -8.51 20.70 -0.07
N PRO A 89 -9.05 21.93 -0.01
CA PRO A 89 -10.49 22.16 -0.09
C PRO A 89 -11.05 21.64 -1.42
N ALA A 90 -12.23 21.05 -1.38
CA ALA A 90 -12.94 20.55 -2.57
C ALA A 90 -14.42 20.43 -2.26
N LEU A 91 -15.25 20.35 -3.29
CA LEU A 91 -16.65 19.97 -3.13
C LEU A 91 -16.77 18.45 -2.99
N VAL A 92 -17.41 18.01 -1.94
CA VAL A 92 -17.69 16.61 -1.64
C VAL A 92 -19.19 16.42 -1.64
N GLY A 93 -19.72 15.71 -2.65
CA GLY A 93 -21.15 15.53 -2.80
C GLY A 93 -21.94 16.85 -2.99
N GLY A 94 -21.29 17.88 -3.53
CA GLY A 94 -21.90 19.21 -3.70
C GLY A 94 -21.78 20.15 -2.50
N ALA A 95 -21.25 19.67 -1.37
CA ALA A 95 -20.98 20.48 -0.18
C ALA A 95 -19.50 20.82 -0.05
N PRO A 96 -19.14 21.99 0.57
CA PRO A 96 -17.76 22.29 0.89
C PRO A 96 -17.13 21.20 1.76
N GLY A 97 -15.87 20.84 1.48
CA GLY A 97 -15.17 19.80 2.21
C GLY A 97 -13.69 19.78 1.89
N TYR A 98 -13.05 18.67 2.23
CA TYR A 98 -11.63 18.44 2.00
C TYR A 98 -11.39 17.09 1.33
N VAL A 99 -10.39 17.07 0.45
CA VAL A 99 -9.89 15.86 -0.18
C VAL A 99 -8.41 15.71 0.17
N ALA A 100 -8.07 14.56 0.73
CA ALA A 100 -6.68 14.15 0.95
C ALA A 100 -6.29 13.13 -0.13
N VAL A 101 -5.14 13.35 -0.77
CA VAL A 101 -4.57 12.43 -1.76
C VAL A 101 -3.18 12.02 -1.30
N VAL A 102 -2.94 10.72 -1.25
CA VAL A 102 -1.63 10.15 -0.93
C VAL A 102 -1.16 9.31 -2.11
N THR A 103 0.08 9.54 -2.54
CA THR A 103 0.74 8.71 -3.53
C THR A 103 1.94 8.02 -2.91
N ALA A 104 2.12 6.76 -3.25
CA ALA A 104 3.20 5.92 -2.75
C ALA A 104 3.69 4.99 -3.85
N ASP A 105 4.92 4.50 -3.73
CA ASP A 105 5.46 3.43 -4.55
C ASP A 105 5.82 2.25 -3.65
N VAL A 106 5.22 1.10 -3.91
CA VAL A 106 5.51 -0.13 -3.18
C VAL A 106 6.57 -0.90 -3.94
N GLY A 107 7.81 -0.84 -3.47
CA GLY A 107 8.94 -1.59 -4.02
C GLY A 107 8.74 -3.09 -3.98
N LEU A 108 9.53 -3.82 -4.76
CA LEU A 108 9.52 -5.28 -4.79
C LEU A 108 9.91 -5.82 -3.40
N LEU A 109 9.04 -6.66 -2.81
CA LEU A 109 9.19 -7.22 -1.46
C LEU A 109 9.46 -6.17 -0.35
N GLY A 110 9.00 -4.92 -0.54
CA GLY A 110 9.20 -3.85 0.44
C GLY A 110 10.56 -3.15 0.38
N PHE A 111 11.44 -3.52 -0.54
CA PHE A 111 12.69 -2.82 -0.79
C PHE A 111 12.45 -1.59 -1.68
N GLY A 112 13.12 -0.48 -1.39
CA GLY A 112 13.02 0.74 -2.18
C GLY A 112 13.48 0.55 -3.63
N GLY A 113 12.98 1.40 -4.53
CA GLY A 113 13.28 1.36 -5.96
C GLY A 113 12.02 1.41 -6.82
N ALA A 114 12.11 1.03 -8.08
CA ALA A 114 10.96 0.93 -8.97
C ALA A 114 9.95 -0.09 -8.42
N GLY A 115 8.72 0.34 -8.22
CA GLY A 115 7.67 -0.47 -7.59
C GLY A 115 6.31 -0.23 -8.20
N VAL A 116 5.30 -0.78 -7.56
CA VAL A 116 3.90 -0.60 -7.95
C VAL A 116 3.42 0.76 -7.41
N PRO A 117 3.02 1.71 -8.29
CA PRO A 117 2.49 2.98 -7.86
C PRO A 117 1.10 2.78 -7.24
N VAL A 118 0.90 3.35 -6.06
CA VAL A 118 -0.36 3.34 -5.33
C VAL A 118 -0.82 4.78 -5.14
N ARG A 119 -2.05 5.07 -5.54
CA ARG A 119 -2.70 6.35 -5.29
C ARG A 119 -4.03 6.11 -4.58
N VAL A 120 -4.23 6.80 -3.47
CA VAL A 120 -5.46 6.75 -2.68
C VAL A 120 -5.96 8.13 -2.40
N SER A 121 -7.27 8.27 -2.18
CA SER A 121 -7.90 9.50 -1.76
C SER A 121 -8.90 9.25 -0.64
N GLY A 122 -8.95 10.18 0.30
CA GLY A 122 -9.99 10.28 1.31
C GLY A 122 -10.69 11.63 1.18
N HIS A 123 -11.94 11.71 1.58
CA HIS A 123 -12.71 12.95 1.52
C HIS A 123 -13.63 13.06 2.73
N ALA A 124 -13.91 14.28 3.12
CA ALA A 124 -14.84 14.59 4.20
C ALA A 124 -15.52 15.93 3.93
N VAL A 125 -16.81 16.02 4.28
CA VAL A 125 -17.57 17.27 4.24
C VAL A 125 -17.15 18.13 5.42
N ALA A 126 -16.96 19.42 5.19
CA ALA A 126 -16.59 20.37 6.24
C ALA A 126 -17.72 20.51 7.24
N GLU A 127 -17.39 20.51 8.53
CA GLU A 127 -18.35 20.85 9.58
C GLU A 127 -18.64 22.35 9.52
N VAL A 128 -19.93 22.70 9.45
CA VAL A 128 -20.37 24.07 9.60
C VAL A 128 -20.45 24.38 11.08
N ALA A 129 -19.66 25.33 11.55
CA ALA A 129 -19.81 25.77 12.95
C ALA A 129 -21.26 26.26 13.16
N PRO A 130 -21.93 25.83 14.21
CA PRO A 130 -23.26 26.36 14.53
C PRO A 130 -23.16 27.87 14.76
N PRO A 131 -24.21 28.64 14.37
CA PRO A 131 -24.23 30.08 14.55
C PRO A 131 -24.14 30.51 16.01
#